data_9cdd8e862583ea3b6fabbfd2d674e93d
#
_entry.id   9cdd8e862583ea3b6fabbfd2d674e93d
#
_cell.length_a   1.000
_cell.length_b   1.000
_cell.length_c   1.000
_cell.angle_alpha   90.00
_cell.angle_beta   90.00
_cell.angle_gamma   90.00
#
_symmetry.space_group_name_H-M   'P 1'
#
loop_
_entity.id
_entity.type
_entity.pdbx_description
1 polymer ?
#
loop_
_entity_poly.entity_id
_entity_poly.type
_entity_poly.pdbx_seq_one_letter_code
_entity_poly.pdbx_strand_id
1 'polypeptide(L)'
;MANKMASKRPAVFFDRDGTLNVDTGYLHEQEKLQWMPKAQKAVKYVNDRGYLAIVITNQSGVARGMFGEEAVKALHAYMNESLGKIGAHLDALYYCPHHPEAAVPSYRQDCDCRKPKSGLIEQACRDFDIDLGHSLMVGDSPRDVECGRGAGVKGVLYEGGSLLELLEQHL
;
A
#
# COMPACT_ATOMS: atom_id res chain seq x y z
N MET A 1 31.73 20.94 7.72
CA MET A 1 30.73 19.89 8.03
C MET A 1 30.13 19.41 6.72
N ALA A 2 30.41 18.20 6.33
CA ALA A 2 29.73 17.61 5.18
C ALA A 2 28.26 17.44 5.52
N ASN A 3 27.39 18.20 4.86
CA ASN A 3 25.95 17.87 4.83
C ASN A 3 25.85 16.46 4.23
N LYS A 4 25.65 15.47 5.10
CA LYS A 4 25.18 14.19 4.61
C LYS A 4 23.80 14.45 4.02
N MET A 5 23.74 14.63 2.70
CA MET A 5 22.49 14.46 2.01
C MET A 5 22.02 13.06 2.35
N ALA A 6 20.88 12.97 3.04
CA ALA A 6 20.25 11.68 3.29
C ALA A 6 20.10 11.01 1.93
N SER A 7 20.69 9.83 1.75
CA SER A 7 20.52 9.08 0.52
C SER A 7 19.06 8.69 0.40
N LYS A 8 18.48 8.83 -0.79
CA LYS A 8 17.14 8.37 -1.09
C LYS A 8 17.04 6.86 -0.83
N ARG A 9 15.93 6.43 -0.30
CA ARG A 9 15.65 5.02 -0.06
C ARG A 9 14.64 4.50 -1.07
N PRO A 10 14.85 3.32 -1.65
CA PRO A 10 13.82 2.71 -2.46
C PRO A 10 12.67 2.24 -1.59
N ALA A 11 11.49 2.13 -2.17
CA ALA A 11 10.30 1.66 -1.50
C ALA A 11 9.68 0.49 -2.27
N VAL A 12 9.03 -0.41 -1.54
CA VAL A 12 8.05 -1.32 -2.12
C VAL A 12 6.69 -0.80 -1.68
N PHE A 13 5.91 -0.36 -2.67
CA PHE A 13 4.53 0.05 -2.49
C PHE A 13 3.64 -1.18 -2.68
N PHE A 14 2.79 -1.43 -1.71
CA PHE A 14 1.87 -2.57 -1.74
C PHE A 14 0.44 -2.09 -1.88
N ASP A 15 -0.34 -2.70 -2.76
CA ASP A 15 -1.78 -2.71 -2.61
C ASP A 15 -2.14 -3.51 -1.36
N ARG A 16 -3.29 -3.23 -0.74
CA ARG A 16 -3.73 -3.93 0.46
C ARG A 16 -4.58 -5.15 0.12
N ASP A 17 -5.82 -4.89 -0.29
CA ASP A 17 -6.81 -5.96 -0.53
C ASP A 17 -6.45 -6.75 -1.80
N GLY A 18 -6.30 -8.06 -1.65
CA GLY A 18 -5.88 -8.95 -2.74
C GLY A 18 -4.36 -9.09 -2.89
N THR A 19 -3.56 -8.36 -2.13
CA THR A 19 -2.09 -8.40 -2.18
C THR A 19 -1.50 -8.74 -0.81
N LEU A 20 -1.68 -7.90 0.20
CA LEU A 20 -1.26 -8.19 1.57
C LEU A 20 -2.27 -9.06 2.30
N ASN A 21 -3.54 -8.79 2.12
CA ASN A 21 -4.62 -9.56 2.75
C ASN A 21 -5.64 -10.02 1.72
N VAL A 22 -6.36 -11.08 2.07
CA VAL A 22 -7.45 -11.60 1.26
C VAL A 22 -8.52 -10.52 1.09
N ASP A 23 -8.95 -10.28 -0.16
CA ASP A 23 -10.03 -9.37 -0.45
C ASP A 23 -11.36 -10.05 -0.19
N THR A 24 -12.02 -9.69 0.91
CA THR A 24 -13.33 -10.23 1.31
C THR A 24 -14.48 -9.29 0.95
N GLY A 25 -14.20 -8.25 0.15
CA GLY A 25 -15.16 -7.20 -0.16
C GLY A 25 -15.28 -6.18 0.97
N TYR A 26 -14.65 -5.01 0.78
CA TYR A 26 -14.70 -3.89 1.73
C TYR A 26 -14.29 -4.26 3.17
N LEU A 27 -13.19 -5.00 3.30
CA LEU A 27 -12.65 -5.41 4.60
C LEU A 27 -12.37 -4.19 5.49
N HIS A 28 -12.94 -4.17 6.69
CA HIS A 28 -12.73 -3.08 7.67
C HIS A 28 -12.65 -3.59 9.12
N GLU A 29 -12.92 -4.87 9.36
CA GLU A 29 -12.93 -5.48 10.69
C GLU A 29 -11.68 -6.34 10.90
N GLN A 30 -10.94 -6.09 11.98
CA GLN A 30 -9.67 -6.81 12.25
C GLN A 30 -9.89 -8.33 12.41
N GLU A 31 -11.04 -8.76 12.93
CA GLU A 31 -11.37 -10.17 13.15
C GLU A 31 -11.47 -10.95 11.84
N LYS A 32 -11.72 -10.25 10.74
CA LYS A 32 -11.87 -10.83 9.40
C LYS A 32 -10.58 -10.75 8.57
N LEU A 33 -9.54 -10.17 9.11
CA LEU A 33 -8.25 -10.04 8.42
C LEU A 33 -7.62 -11.41 8.21
N GLN A 34 -7.34 -11.74 6.95
CA GLN A 34 -6.57 -12.92 6.57
C GLN A 34 -5.42 -12.47 5.68
N TRP A 35 -4.20 -12.77 6.08
CA TRP A 35 -3.03 -12.43 5.26
C TRP A 35 -2.96 -13.32 4.01
N MET A 36 -2.50 -12.75 2.91
CA MET A 36 -2.15 -13.53 1.73
C MET A 36 -0.93 -14.42 2.02
N PRO A 37 -0.72 -15.49 1.23
CA PRO A 37 0.41 -16.40 1.47
C PRO A 37 1.75 -15.68 1.54
N LYS A 38 2.47 -15.86 2.64
CA LYS A 38 3.79 -15.27 2.90
C LYS A 38 3.84 -13.74 2.90
N ALA A 39 2.69 -13.06 3.02
CA ALA A 39 2.65 -11.59 2.98
C ALA A 39 3.42 -10.95 4.13
N GLN A 40 3.27 -11.45 5.36
CA GLN A 40 4.00 -10.91 6.50
C GLN A 40 5.52 -11.09 6.35
N LYS A 41 5.95 -12.25 5.87
CA LYS A 41 7.37 -12.52 5.59
C LYS A 41 7.89 -11.67 4.44
N ALA A 42 7.04 -11.36 3.46
CA ALA A 42 7.38 -10.47 2.36
C ALA A 42 7.68 -9.05 2.87
N VAL A 43 6.84 -8.54 3.76
CA VAL A 43 7.08 -7.21 4.38
C VAL A 43 8.38 -7.22 5.17
N LYS A 44 8.62 -8.26 5.96
CA LYS A 44 9.89 -8.40 6.69
C LYS A 44 11.09 -8.43 5.75
N TYR A 45 11.00 -9.15 4.65
CA TYR A 45 12.05 -9.21 3.64
C TYR A 45 12.36 -7.82 3.07
N VAL A 46 11.33 -7.03 2.78
CA VAL A 46 11.47 -5.64 2.34
C VAL A 46 12.20 -4.80 3.40
N ASN A 47 11.78 -4.92 4.66
CA ASN A 47 12.42 -4.21 5.78
C ASN A 47 13.89 -4.57 5.89
N ASP A 48 14.22 -5.87 5.88
CA ASP A 48 15.58 -6.38 6.08
C ASP A 48 16.52 -5.95 4.94
N ARG A 49 15.99 -5.67 3.76
CA ARG A 49 16.76 -5.17 2.63
C ARG A 49 16.92 -3.65 2.59
N GLY A 50 16.40 -2.97 3.59
CA GLY A 50 16.52 -1.52 3.71
C GLY A 50 15.54 -0.71 2.87
N TYR A 51 14.56 -1.36 2.25
CA TYR A 51 13.48 -0.67 1.53
C TYR A 51 12.42 -0.15 2.49
N LEU A 52 11.81 0.97 2.14
CA LEU A 52 10.57 1.39 2.79
C LEU A 52 9.44 0.44 2.39
N ALA A 53 8.59 0.07 3.33
CA ALA A 53 7.38 -0.72 3.06
C ALA A 53 6.17 0.20 3.24
N ILE A 54 5.47 0.48 2.14
CA ILE A 54 4.40 1.48 2.12
C ILE A 54 3.15 0.88 1.47
N VAL A 55 2.00 1.04 2.11
CA VAL A 55 0.71 0.62 1.54
C VAL A 55 0.06 1.77 0.80
N ILE A 56 -0.46 1.47 -0.40
CA ILE A 56 -1.21 2.39 -1.26
C ILE A 56 -2.52 1.70 -1.62
N THR A 57 -3.64 2.13 -1.05
CA THR A 57 -4.90 1.40 -1.19
C THR A 57 -6.10 2.30 -1.46
N ASN A 58 -6.99 1.86 -2.37
CA ASN A 58 -8.31 2.45 -2.52
C ASN A 58 -9.23 1.88 -1.44
N GLN A 59 -9.92 2.75 -0.72
CA GLN A 59 -10.87 2.37 0.34
C GLN A 59 -12.23 3.05 0.11
N SER A 60 -12.85 2.73 -1.01
CA SER A 60 -14.12 3.34 -1.43
C SER A 60 -15.33 2.93 -0.56
N GLY A 61 -15.18 1.97 0.33
CA GLY A 61 -16.20 1.65 1.33
C GLY A 61 -16.56 2.84 2.21
N VAL A 62 -15.61 3.74 2.45
CA VAL A 62 -15.85 5.03 3.14
C VAL A 62 -16.83 5.88 2.34
N ALA A 63 -16.56 6.05 1.04
CA ALA A 63 -17.41 6.83 0.13
C ALA A 63 -18.82 6.22 -0.03
N ARG A 64 -18.92 4.90 0.10
CA ARG A 64 -20.19 4.17 0.02
C ARG A 64 -20.99 4.20 1.34
N GLY A 65 -20.41 4.76 2.40
CA GLY A 65 -21.07 4.82 3.71
C GLY A 65 -21.06 3.49 4.48
N MET A 66 -20.22 2.54 4.09
CA MET A 66 -20.16 1.22 4.73
C MET A 66 -19.39 1.26 6.06
N PHE A 67 -18.40 2.13 6.16
CA PHE A 67 -17.59 2.36 7.37
C PHE A 67 -16.92 3.72 7.26
N GLY A 68 -16.43 4.24 8.38
CA GLY A 68 -15.73 5.52 8.42
C GLY A 68 -14.21 5.37 8.29
N GLU A 69 -13.53 6.48 8.14
CA GLU A 69 -12.05 6.50 8.06
C GLU A 69 -11.40 5.97 9.34
N GLU A 70 -12.06 6.09 10.49
CA GLU A 70 -11.56 5.56 11.76
C GLU A 70 -11.38 4.04 11.70
N ALA A 71 -12.31 3.33 11.03
CA ALA A 71 -12.21 1.89 10.84
C ALA A 71 -11.01 1.53 9.95
N VAL A 72 -10.75 2.32 8.91
CA VAL A 72 -9.58 2.14 8.03
C VAL A 72 -8.30 2.28 8.85
N LYS A 73 -8.19 3.34 9.63
CA LYS A 73 -7.01 3.61 10.46
C LYS A 73 -6.81 2.55 11.53
N ALA A 74 -7.88 2.08 12.16
CA ALA A 74 -7.82 1.03 13.18
C ALA A 74 -7.33 -0.30 12.59
N LEU A 75 -7.84 -0.68 11.41
CA LEU A 75 -7.37 -1.88 10.73
C LEU A 75 -5.89 -1.78 10.35
N HIS A 76 -5.46 -0.64 9.83
CA HIS A 76 -4.07 -0.40 9.47
C HIS A 76 -3.14 -0.47 10.69
N ALA A 77 -3.55 0.08 11.83
CA ALA A 77 -2.81 -0.02 13.07
C ALA A 77 -2.70 -1.49 13.54
N TYR A 78 -3.78 -2.24 13.43
CA TYR A 78 -3.81 -3.67 13.76
C TYR A 78 -2.87 -4.48 12.84
N MET A 79 -2.85 -4.20 11.55
CA MET A 79 -1.94 -4.84 10.60
C MET A 79 -0.48 -4.61 11.00
N ASN A 80 -0.15 -3.37 11.33
CA ASN A 80 1.22 -3.02 11.73
C ASN A 80 1.60 -3.67 13.07
N GLU A 81 0.67 -3.74 14.01
CA GLU A 81 0.87 -4.45 15.28
C GLU A 81 1.13 -5.95 15.05
N SER A 82 0.35 -6.58 14.15
CA SER A 82 0.53 -7.99 13.78
C SER A 82 1.90 -8.25 13.16
N LEU A 83 2.35 -7.35 12.29
CA LEU A 83 3.68 -7.43 11.68
C LEU A 83 4.78 -7.28 12.73
N GLY A 84 4.60 -6.44 13.73
CA GLY A 84 5.55 -6.24 14.81
C GLY A 84 5.86 -7.51 15.60
N LYS A 85 4.94 -8.46 15.63
CA LYS A 85 5.14 -9.75 16.31
C LYS A 85 6.23 -10.62 15.67
N ILE A 86 6.50 -10.40 14.38
CA ILE A 86 7.58 -11.10 13.65
C ILE A 86 8.76 -10.17 13.33
N GLY A 87 8.80 -8.99 13.93
CA GLY A 87 9.85 -8.02 13.69
C GLY A 87 9.75 -7.29 12.35
N ALA A 88 8.55 -7.21 11.78
CA ALA A 88 8.28 -6.49 10.55
C ALA A 88 7.47 -5.22 10.81
N HIS A 89 7.45 -4.29 9.86
CA HIS A 89 6.69 -3.06 9.97
C HIS A 89 6.32 -2.49 8.59
N LEU A 90 5.26 -1.69 8.57
CA LEU A 90 4.93 -0.80 7.47
C LEU A 90 5.33 0.61 7.88
N ASP A 91 6.08 1.29 7.01
CA ASP A 91 6.54 2.66 7.30
C ASP A 91 5.43 3.68 7.15
N ALA A 92 4.48 3.43 6.24
CA ALA A 92 3.30 4.25 6.06
C ALA A 92 2.19 3.46 5.36
N LEU A 93 0.95 3.89 5.59
CA LEU A 93 -0.23 3.34 4.93
C LEU A 93 -1.08 4.52 4.45
N TYR A 94 -1.16 4.69 3.13
CA TYR A 94 -1.94 5.73 2.49
C TYR A 94 -3.19 5.12 1.85
N TYR A 95 -4.32 5.79 2.00
CA TYR A 95 -5.57 5.32 1.42
C TYR A 95 -6.33 6.47 0.75
N CYS A 96 -7.12 6.11 -0.27
CA CYS A 96 -8.05 7.02 -0.90
C CYS A 96 -9.48 6.66 -0.48
N PRO A 97 -10.19 7.55 0.22
CA PRO A 97 -11.56 7.27 0.66
C PRO A 97 -12.61 7.68 -0.37
N HIS A 98 -12.20 8.30 -1.48
CA HIS A 98 -13.09 8.94 -2.44
C HIS A 98 -13.63 7.98 -3.50
N HIS A 99 -14.75 8.36 -4.10
CA HIS A 99 -15.29 7.75 -5.32
C HIS A 99 -16.08 8.82 -6.09
N PRO A 100 -15.98 8.88 -7.44
CA PRO A 100 -16.72 9.87 -8.23
C PRO A 100 -18.25 9.77 -8.09
N GLU A 101 -18.76 8.58 -7.78
CA GLU A 101 -20.18 8.30 -7.62
C GLU A 101 -20.54 7.96 -6.17
N ALA A 102 -19.82 8.53 -5.20
CA ALA A 102 -20.01 8.23 -3.79
C ALA A 102 -21.41 8.53 -3.30
N ALA A 103 -21.96 7.65 -2.47
CA ALA A 103 -23.22 7.86 -1.77
C ALA A 103 -23.08 8.96 -0.70
N VAL A 104 -21.90 9.06 -0.06
CA VAL A 104 -21.59 10.09 0.93
C VAL A 104 -21.06 11.33 0.19
N PRO A 105 -21.80 12.47 0.22
CA PRO A 105 -21.43 13.64 -0.58
C PRO A 105 -20.04 14.20 -0.31
N SER A 106 -19.56 14.14 0.94
CA SER A 106 -18.23 14.65 1.31
C SER A 106 -17.06 13.85 0.69
N TYR A 107 -17.33 12.62 0.25
CA TYR A 107 -16.34 11.75 -0.40
C TYR A 107 -16.59 11.59 -1.90
N ARG A 108 -17.57 12.30 -2.43
CA ARG A 108 -17.89 12.28 -3.88
C ARG A 108 -17.01 13.28 -4.59
N GLN A 109 -15.91 12.77 -5.17
CA GLN A 109 -15.03 13.60 -5.99
C GLN A 109 -14.20 12.75 -6.93
N ASP A 110 -13.80 13.35 -8.03
CA ASP A 110 -12.78 12.82 -8.92
C ASP A 110 -11.43 13.34 -8.43
N CYS A 111 -10.80 12.57 -7.53
CA CYS A 111 -9.55 12.95 -6.87
C CYS A 111 -8.33 12.45 -7.64
N ASP A 112 -7.14 12.93 -7.23
CA ASP A 112 -5.87 12.47 -7.78
C ASP A 112 -5.29 11.26 -7.03
N CYS A 113 -5.88 10.89 -5.89
CA CYS A 113 -5.36 9.81 -5.04
C CYS A 113 -5.91 8.42 -5.34
N ARG A 114 -7.01 8.32 -6.08
CA ARG A 114 -7.59 7.01 -6.42
C ARG A 114 -6.79 6.32 -7.53
N LYS A 115 -6.26 5.12 -7.26
CA LYS A 115 -5.61 4.30 -8.29
C LYS A 115 -6.59 4.02 -9.44
N PRO A 116 -6.18 4.11 -10.69
CA PRO A 116 -4.80 4.09 -11.21
C PRO A 116 -4.03 5.41 -11.16
N LYS A 117 -4.59 6.47 -10.61
CA LYS A 117 -3.85 7.74 -10.44
C LYS A 117 -2.77 7.59 -9.36
N SER A 118 -1.70 8.36 -9.45
CA SER A 118 -0.50 8.21 -8.64
C SER A 118 -0.43 9.11 -7.40
N GLY A 119 -1.54 9.77 -7.05
CA GLY A 119 -1.55 10.76 -5.96
C GLY A 119 -1.09 10.25 -4.61
N LEU A 120 -1.36 8.98 -4.27
CA LEU A 120 -0.91 8.40 -3.00
C LEU A 120 0.61 8.17 -3.00
N ILE A 121 1.19 7.78 -4.13
CA ILE A 121 2.66 7.67 -4.25
C ILE A 121 3.29 9.05 -4.14
N GLU A 122 2.71 10.05 -4.77
CA GLU A 122 3.17 11.43 -4.66
C GLU A 122 3.13 11.93 -3.22
N GLN A 123 2.09 11.56 -2.47
CA GLN A 123 1.98 11.87 -1.04
C GLN A 123 3.12 11.20 -0.26
N ALA A 124 3.44 9.97 -0.54
CA ALA A 124 4.56 9.27 0.08
C ALA A 124 5.88 9.99 -0.20
N CYS A 125 6.07 10.52 -1.42
CA CYS A 125 7.26 11.28 -1.79
C CYS A 125 7.38 12.63 -1.07
N ARG A 126 6.27 13.18 -0.59
CA ARG A 126 6.31 14.38 0.27
C ARG A 126 6.74 14.05 1.70
N ASP A 127 6.42 12.84 2.16
CA ASP A 127 6.70 12.42 3.53
C ASP A 127 8.08 11.73 3.67
N PHE A 128 8.56 11.10 2.60
CA PHE A 128 9.82 10.37 2.58
C PHE A 128 10.65 10.73 1.36
N ASP A 129 11.97 10.67 1.50
CA ASP A 129 12.90 10.86 0.37
C ASP A 129 13.06 9.51 -0.35
N ILE A 130 12.25 9.28 -1.39
CA ILE A 130 12.13 7.99 -2.06
C ILE A 130 12.87 7.97 -3.39
N ASP A 131 13.67 6.93 -3.59
CA ASP A 131 14.28 6.60 -4.87
C ASP A 131 13.26 5.83 -5.74
N LEU A 132 12.47 6.56 -6.50
CA LEU A 132 11.40 5.97 -7.33
C LEU A 132 11.94 5.03 -8.40
N GLY A 133 13.11 5.34 -8.97
CA GLY A 133 13.71 4.53 -10.02
C GLY A 133 14.11 3.12 -9.58
N HIS A 134 14.32 2.90 -8.28
CA HIS A 134 14.65 1.61 -7.69
C HIS A 134 13.51 1.06 -6.84
N SER A 135 12.33 1.65 -6.92
CA SER A 135 11.14 1.24 -6.18
C SER A 135 10.24 0.31 -7.01
N LEU A 136 9.35 -0.40 -6.32
CA LEU A 136 8.36 -1.29 -6.94
C LEU A 136 6.96 -0.92 -6.45
N MET A 137 5.97 -1.07 -7.34
CA MET A 137 4.54 -1.09 -6.97
C MET A 137 4.00 -2.49 -7.22
N VAL A 138 3.57 -3.17 -6.16
CA VAL A 138 3.06 -4.54 -6.20
C VAL A 138 1.58 -4.55 -5.90
N GLY A 139 0.80 -5.13 -6.80
CA GLY A 139 -0.64 -5.23 -6.63
C GLY A 139 -1.25 -6.30 -7.51
N ASP A 140 -2.49 -6.64 -7.23
CA ASP A 140 -3.22 -7.71 -7.92
C ASP A 140 -4.04 -7.24 -9.13
N SER A 141 -3.99 -5.95 -9.45
CA SER A 141 -4.79 -5.36 -10.52
C SER A 141 -3.92 -4.54 -11.48
N PRO A 142 -4.31 -4.48 -12.79
CA PRO A 142 -3.67 -3.57 -13.74
C PRO A 142 -3.61 -2.11 -13.29
N ARG A 143 -4.61 -1.64 -12.53
CA ARG A 143 -4.61 -0.26 -12.01
C ARG A 143 -3.48 0.00 -11.02
N ASP A 144 -3.00 -1.02 -10.32
CA ASP A 144 -1.85 -0.91 -9.43
C ASP A 144 -0.57 -0.69 -10.24
N VAL A 145 -0.40 -1.47 -11.30
CA VAL A 145 0.73 -1.35 -12.23
C VAL A 145 0.74 0.04 -12.89
N GLU A 146 -0.42 0.50 -13.33
CA GLU A 146 -0.58 1.84 -13.93
C GLU A 146 -0.27 2.95 -12.95
N CYS A 147 -0.70 2.81 -11.69
CA CYS A 147 -0.42 3.75 -10.62
C CYS A 147 1.10 3.90 -10.41
N GLY A 148 1.81 2.80 -10.34
CA GLY A 148 3.26 2.79 -10.22
C GLY A 148 3.92 3.45 -11.43
N ARG A 149 3.52 3.04 -12.62
CA ARG A 149 4.08 3.57 -13.88
C ARG A 149 3.88 5.08 -13.99
N GLY A 150 2.72 5.58 -13.59
CA GLY A 150 2.42 7.02 -13.59
C GLY A 150 3.32 7.83 -12.67
N ALA A 151 3.90 7.21 -11.66
CA ALA A 151 4.85 7.83 -10.72
C ALA A 151 6.32 7.54 -11.05
N GLY A 152 6.61 6.83 -12.15
CA GLY A 152 7.97 6.42 -12.49
C GLY A 152 8.46 5.20 -11.70
N VAL A 153 7.54 4.38 -11.20
CA VAL A 153 7.83 3.19 -10.39
C VAL A 153 7.49 1.94 -11.20
N LYS A 154 8.37 0.95 -11.15
CA LYS A 154 8.14 -0.34 -11.81
C LYS A 154 6.94 -1.05 -11.17
N GLY A 155 5.95 -1.40 -11.96
CA GLY A 155 4.79 -2.17 -11.54
C GLY A 155 5.03 -3.66 -11.66
N VAL A 156 4.61 -4.42 -10.65
CA VAL A 156 4.67 -5.88 -10.61
C VAL A 156 3.28 -6.40 -10.29
N LEU A 157 2.72 -7.20 -11.19
CA LEU A 157 1.41 -7.80 -10.98
C LEU A 157 1.54 -9.06 -10.11
N TYR A 158 0.79 -9.08 -9.00
CA TYR A 158 0.69 -10.23 -8.13
C TYR A 158 -0.51 -11.08 -8.55
N GLU A 159 -0.26 -12.34 -8.89
CA GLU A 159 -1.28 -13.25 -9.41
C GLU A 159 -1.59 -14.40 -8.44
N GLY A 160 -1.34 -14.19 -7.16
CA GLY A 160 -1.51 -15.20 -6.13
C GLY A 160 -0.21 -15.94 -5.81
N GLY A 161 -0.29 -16.92 -4.91
CA GLY A 161 0.88 -17.65 -4.45
C GLY A 161 1.70 -16.88 -3.43
N SER A 162 2.96 -17.25 -3.26
CA SER A 162 3.85 -16.63 -2.27
C SER A 162 4.26 -15.22 -2.67
N LEU A 163 3.81 -14.23 -1.91
CA LEU A 163 4.23 -12.85 -2.11
C LEU A 163 5.74 -12.69 -1.85
N LEU A 164 6.29 -13.46 -0.91
CA LEU A 164 7.72 -13.45 -0.62
C LEU A 164 8.55 -13.87 -1.85
N GLU A 165 8.18 -14.98 -2.49
CA GLU A 165 8.89 -15.45 -3.69
C GLU A 165 8.85 -14.41 -4.82
N LEU A 166 7.70 -13.75 -5.00
CA LEU A 166 7.57 -12.69 -5.98
C LEU A 166 8.58 -11.57 -5.73
N LEU A 167 8.70 -11.12 -4.48
CA LEU A 167 9.65 -10.07 -4.12
C LEU A 167 11.10 -10.51 -4.24
N GLU A 168 11.41 -11.75 -3.89
CA GLU A 168 12.76 -12.32 -4.04
C GLU A 168 13.24 -12.31 -5.50
N GLN A 169 12.31 -12.39 -6.46
CA GLN A 169 12.62 -12.30 -7.89
C GLN A 169 12.90 -10.89 -8.37
N HIS A 170 12.47 -9.87 -7.63
CA HIS A 170 12.52 -8.47 -8.05
C HIS A 170 13.42 -7.57 -7.19
N LEU A 171 13.87 -8.03 -6.03
CA LEU A 171 14.71 -7.23 -5.12
C LEU A 171 16.16 -7.71 -5.03
#